data_1e49a77a9d7c55fdd7e2ad1b09055c27
#
_entry.id   1e49a77a9d7c55fdd7e2ad1b09055c27
#
_cell.length_a   1.000
_cell.length_b   1.000
_cell.length_c   1.000
_cell.angle_alpha   90.00
_cell.angle_beta   90.00
_cell.angle_gamma   90.00
#
_symmetry.space_group_name_H-M   'P 1'
#
loop_
_entity.id
_entity.type
_entity.pdbx_description
1 polymer ?
#
loop_
_entity_poly.entity_id
_entity_poly.type
_entity_poly.pdbx_seq_one_letter_code
_entity_poly.pdbx_strand_id
1 'polypeptide(L)'
;TVKGSKKLKPIRFFENKGSAQCKSSIIFGGMKTNGKTVIKAKKSRDHTELLFKHLKLPIKIKKKKNLDIIEISKVNKIKPLNYKIPSDISSAAFFIALTVLSGESKIIIKNINVNPTRIGIIKILKKMGVKISFLNKKIYKGEPIADILVSSPQIIKSLNCPSEFNSGAIDEFLVIFLIAAKAKGVSHFKKLEELNKKESPRLIWGSKLLKMMGIKAIVTKDSIKIFGNPQLKIKKKIVISKYLKDHRVFMTSVIAALSFGGEWHLHDKDSIKTSFPSFLKIINTFKNEKKN
;
A
#
# COMPACT_ATOMS: atom_id res chain seq x y z
N THR A 1 -4.06 6.82 29.27
CA THR A 1 -3.72 5.81 30.27
C THR A 1 -4.42 4.50 29.93
N VAL A 2 -3.71 3.37 29.93
CA VAL A 2 -4.28 2.03 29.76
C VAL A 2 -4.21 1.31 31.09
N LYS A 3 -5.38 0.88 31.61
CA LYS A 3 -5.45 0.09 32.84
C LYS A 3 -5.59 -1.39 32.49
N GLY A 4 -4.62 -2.20 32.87
CA GLY A 4 -4.65 -3.64 32.67
C GLY A 4 -5.75 -4.32 33.52
N SER A 5 -6.16 -5.52 33.11
CA SER A 5 -7.10 -6.38 33.85
C SER A 5 -6.48 -7.76 34.06
N LYS A 6 -6.60 -8.27 35.29
CA LYS A 6 -6.19 -9.65 35.63
C LYS A 6 -7.22 -10.69 35.15
N LYS A 7 -8.48 -10.29 34.89
CA LYS A 7 -9.57 -11.17 34.44
C LYS A 7 -10.14 -10.67 33.12
N LEU A 8 -9.53 -11.09 32.01
CA LEU A 8 -10.06 -10.80 30.68
C LEU A 8 -11.23 -11.74 30.37
N LYS A 9 -12.34 -11.17 29.89
CA LYS A 9 -13.52 -11.92 29.44
C LYS A 9 -13.54 -12.05 27.92
N PRO A 10 -14.01 -13.17 27.35
CA PRO A 10 -14.24 -13.29 25.92
C PRO A 10 -15.34 -12.33 25.48
N ILE A 11 -15.22 -11.80 24.26
CA ILE A 11 -16.17 -10.84 23.71
C ILE A 11 -16.69 -11.28 22.34
N ARG A 12 -17.83 -10.74 21.95
CA ARG A 12 -18.31 -10.72 20.56
C ARG A 12 -18.20 -9.30 20.04
N PHE A 13 -17.44 -9.11 18.99
CA PHE A 13 -17.13 -7.78 18.45
C PHE A 13 -17.44 -7.69 16.97
N PHE A 14 -17.97 -6.53 16.53
CA PHE A 14 -18.18 -6.23 15.13
C PHE A 14 -17.23 -5.13 14.68
N GLU A 15 -16.21 -5.52 13.89
CA GLU A 15 -15.28 -4.60 13.22
C GLU A 15 -15.92 -4.14 11.91
N ASN A 16 -16.46 -2.93 11.87
CA ASN A 16 -17.24 -2.39 10.76
C ASN A 16 -16.48 -1.43 9.84
N LYS A 17 -15.20 -1.14 10.14
CA LYS A 17 -14.36 -0.22 9.36
C LYS A 17 -13.41 -0.91 8.38
N GLY A 18 -13.20 -2.21 8.52
CA GLY A 18 -12.18 -2.95 7.75
C GLY A 18 -10.75 -2.69 8.23
N SER A 19 -10.58 -2.42 9.54
CA SER A 19 -9.28 -2.18 10.13
C SER A 19 -8.60 -3.49 10.55
N ALA A 20 -7.52 -3.84 9.88
CA ALA A 20 -6.70 -4.99 10.24
C ALA A 20 -6.06 -4.84 11.63
N GLN A 21 -5.66 -3.62 12.01
CA GLN A 21 -5.05 -3.34 13.31
C GLN A 21 -6.06 -3.54 14.46
N CYS A 22 -7.27 -3.00 14.32
CA CYS A 22 -8.34 -3.21 15.30
C CYS A 22 -8.66 -4.69 15.43
N LYS A 23 -8.82 -5.41 14.32
CA LYS A 23 -9.04 -6.85 14.28
C LYS A 23 -7.92 -7.62 14.98
N SER A 24 -6.65 -7.30 14.68
CA SER A 24 -5.49 -7.95 15.28
C SER A 24 -5.41 -7.71 16.79
N SER A 25 -5.68 -6.49 17.26
CA SER A 25 -5.66 -6.19 18.71
C SER A 25 -6.67 -7.03 19.48
N ILE A 26 -7.87 -7.26 18.90
CA ILE A 26 -8.90 -8.10 19.53
C ILE A 26 -8.49 -9.58 19.48
N ILE A 27 -7.86 -10.06 18.40
CA ILE A 27 -7.31 -11.41 18.31
C ILE A 27 -6.27 -11.62 19.42
N PHE A 28 -5.32 -10.70 19.60
CA PHE A 28 -4.31 -10.76 20.66
C PHE A 28 -4.91 -10.70 22.07
N GLY A 29 -5.91 -9.85 22.30
CA GLY A 29 -6.65 -9.84 23.56
C GLY A 29 -7.38 -11.16 23.81
N GLY A 30 -8.06 -11.70 22.79
CA GLY A 30 -8.84 -12.92 22.85
C GLY A 30 -8.03 -14.16 23.20
N MET A 31 -6.75 -14.24 22.77
CA MET A 31 -5.87 -15.37 23.11
C MET A 31 -5.54 -15.49 24.61
N LYS A 32 -5.83 -14.46 25.41
CA LYS A 32 -5.64 -14.46 26.87
C LYS A 32 -6.92 -14.69 27.66
N THR A 33 -8.08 -14.84 26.99
CA THR A 33 -9.36 -15.01 27.67
C THR A 33 -9.69 -16.48 27.91
N ASN A 34 -10.39 -16.78 29.01
CA ASN A 34 -10.97 -18.10 29.25
C ASN A 34 -12.31 -18.19 28.51
N GLY A 35 -12.29 -18.75 27.29
CA GLY A 35 -13.47 -18.89 26.41
C GLY A 35 -13.18 -18.46 24.98
N LYS A 36 -14.23 -18.26 24.17
CA LYS A 36 -14.14 -17.93 22.75
C LYS A 36 -14.46 -16.46 22.51
N THR A 37 -13.49 -15.70 22.04
CA THR A 37 -13.73 -14.37 21.47
C THR A 37 -14.10 -14.51 20.00
N VAL A 38 -15.19 -13.87 19.58
CA VAL A 38 -15.73 -13.95 18.21
C VAL A 38 -15.72 -12.55 17.59
N ILE A 39 -15.07 -12.43 16.45
CA ILE A 39 -14.98 -11.19 15.71
C ILE A 39 -15.73 -11.36 14.37
N LYS A 40 -16.73 -10.52 14.12
CA LYS A 40 -17.27 -10.30 12.77
C LYS A 40 -16.55 -9.10 12.19
N ALA A 41 -15.76 -9.26 11.13
CA ALA A 41 -14.94 -8.19 10.60
C ALA A 41 -15.20 -7.96 9.12
N LYS A 42 -15.30 -6.71 8.68
CA LYS A 42 -15.19 -6.37 7.26
C LYS A 42 -13.83 -6.83 6.74
N LYS A 43 -13.80 -7.18 5.45
CA LYS A 43 -12.57 -7.66 4.80
C LYS A 43 -11.45 -6.63 4.92
N SER A 44 -10.32 -7.08 5.41
CA SER A 44 -9.09 -6.30 5.56
C SER A 44 -7.88 -7.24 5.45
N ARG A 45 -6.68 -6.70 5.65
CA ARG A 45 -5.45 -7.50 5.70
C ARG A 45 -5.58 -8.65 6.70
N ASP A 46 -5.13 -9.85 6.34
CA ASP A 46 -5.30 -11.08 7.13
C ASP A 46 -3.99 -11.72 7.58
N HIS A 47 -2.92 -10.93 7.70
CA HIS A 47 -1.59 -11.41 8.10
C HIS A 47 -1.59 -12.07 9.48
N THR A 48 -2.29 -11.50 10.46
CA THR A 48 -2.39 -12.07 11.82
C THR A 48 -3.06 -13.43 11.78
N GLU A 49 -4.14 -13.58 11.03
CA GLU A 49 -4.87 -14.83 10.87
C GLU A 49 -4.01 -15.90 10.19
N LEU A 50 -3.25 -15.54 9.15
CA LEU A 50 -2.33 -16.44 8.46
C LEU A 50 -1.20 -16.89 9.38
N LEU A 51 -0.61 -15.97 10.15
CA LEU A 51 0.44 -16.29 11.12
C LEU A 51 -0.10 -17.22 12.21
N PHE A 52 -1.28 -16.95 12.78
CA PHE A 52 -1.90 -17.79 13.81
C PHE A 52 -2.17 -19.20 13.29
N LYS A 53 -2.66 -19.35 12.05
CA LYS A 53 -2.82 -20.66 11.40
C LYS A 53 -1.49 -21.37 11.21
N HIS A 54 -0.45 -20.67 10.75
CA HIS A 54 0.87 -21.24 10.57
C HIS A 54 1.45 -21.75 11.89
N LEU A 55 1.26 -21.01 12.97
CA LEU A 55 1.68 -21.39 14.32
C LEU A 55 0.77 -22.46 14.97
N LYS A 56 -0.27 -22.91 14.27
CA LYS A 56 -1.27 -23.87 14.75
C LYS A 56 -1.95 -23.40 16.04
N LEU A 57 -2.12 -22.09 16.21
CA LEU A 57 -2.87 -21.52 17.34
C LEU A 57 -4.36 -21.74 17.18
N PRO A 58 -5.16 -21.73 18.26
CA PRO A 58 -6.58 -22.06 18.26
C PRO A 58 -7.43 -20.94 17.65
N ILE A 59 -7.23 -20.68 16.34
CA ILE A 59 -7.99 -19.72 15.54
C ILE A 59 -8.84 -20.46 14.49
N LYS A 60 -10.12 -20.08 14.38
CA LYS A 60 -11.01 -20.55 13.30
C LYS A 60 -11.46 -19.34 12.49
N ILE A 61 -11.45 -19.47 11.16
CA ILE A 61 -11.81 -18.38 10.25
C ILE A 61 -12.82 -18.91 9.24
N LYS A 62 -14.01 -18.29 9.23
CA LYS A 62 -15.04 -18.53 8.23
C LYS A 62 -15.15 -17.30 7.34
N LYS A 63 -14.64 -17.42 6.10
CA LYS A 63 -14.71 -16.36 5.09
C LYS A 63 -16.12 -16.31 4.49
N LYS A 64 -16.75 -15.13 4.47
CA LYS A 64 -18.01 -14.83 3.77
C LYS A 64 -17.77 -13.79 2.68
N LYS A 65 -18.78 -13.53 1.83
CA LYS A 65 -18.66 -12.57 0.72
C LYS A 65 -18.17 -11.19 1.17
N ASN A 66 -18.77 -10.62 2.20
CA ASN A 66 -18.54 -9.22 2.63
C ASN A 66 -17.81 -9.10 3.98
N LEU A 67 -17.70 -10.17 4.75
CA LEU A 67 -17.08 -10.17 6.07
C LEU A 67 -16.45 -11.52 6.39
N ASP A 68 -15.54 -11.53 7.34
CA ASP A 68 -14.95 -12.73 7.91
C ASP A 68 -15.45 -12.91 9.35
N ILE A 69 -15.68 -14.15 9.77
CA ILE A 69 -15.96 -14.53 11.16
C ILE A 69 -14.71 -15.21 11.68
N ILE A 70 -14.13 -14.65 12.73
CA ILE A 70 -12.89 -15.12 13.35
C ILE A 70 -13.21 -15.50 14.78
N GLU A 71 -12.88 -16.72 15.15
CA GLU A 71 -12.99 -17.22 16.53
C GLU A 71 -11.58 -17.48 17.04
N ILE A 72 -11.24 -16.94 18.21
CA ILE A 72 -9.98 -17.18 18.90
C ILE A 72 -10.27 -17.71 20.30
N SER A 73 -9.56 -18.75 20.69
CA SER A 73 -9.62 -19.34 22.03
C SER A 73 -8.28 -19.10 22.76
N LYS A 74 -8.26 -19.41 24.07
CA LYS A 74 -7.07 -19.26 24.90
C LYS A 74 -5.85 -19.94 24.28
N VAL A 75 -4.74 -19.25 24.31
CA VAL A 75 -3.42 -19.75 23.90
C VAL A 75 -2.57 -19.91 25.15
N ASN A 76 -2.19 -21.13 25.48
CA ASN A 76 -1.37 -21.43 26.66
C ASN A 76 0.13 -21.26 26.39
N LYS A 77 0.58 -21.70 25.19
CA LYS A 77 1.99 -21.66 24.79
C LYS A 77 2.14 -21.29 23.32
N ILE A 78 3.10 -20.43 23.02
CA ILE A 78 3.49 -20.10 21.65
C ILE A 78 4.91 -20.63 21.45
N LYS A 79 5.13 -21.40 20.38
CA LYS A 79 6.47 -21.84 20.00
C LYS A 79 7.27 -20.69 19.39
N PRO A 80 8.55 -20.55 19.69
CA PRO A 80 9.41 -19.58 19.01
C PRO A 80 9.37 -19.75 17.50
N LEU A 81 9.41 -18.63 16.78
CA LEU A 81 9.40 -18.61 15.32
C LEU A 81 10.59 -17.81 14.81
N ASN A 82 11.49 -18.47 14.08
CA ASN A 82 12.49 -17.77 13.28
C ASN A 82 11.82 -17.34 11.98
N TYR A 83 11.67 -16.02 11.77
CA TYR A 83 10.91 -15.47 10.65
C TYR A 83 11.68 -14.37 9.96
N LYS A 84 12.05 -14.58 8.68
CA LYS A 84 12.56 -13.52 7.81
C LYS A 84 11.38 -12.80 7.18
N ILE A 85 11.16 -11.54 7.54
CA ILE A 85 10.04 -10.76 7.03
C ILE A 85 10.19 -10.58 5.52
N PRO A 86 9.17 -10.96 4.70
CA PRO A 86 9.17 -10.71 3.26
C PRO A 86 9.20 -9.20 2.95
N SER A 87 9.67 -8.85 1.75
CA SER A 87 9.66 -7.46 1.31
C SER A 87 8.23 -6.93 1.17
N ASP A 88 8.04 -5.67 1.54
CA ASP A 88 6.73 -5.02 1.56
C ASP A 88 6.32 -4.50 0.18
N ILE A 89 5.12 -4.83 -0.27
CA ILE A 89 4.54 -4.35 -1.53
C ILE A 89 4.41 -2.82 -1.57
N SER A 90 4.17 -2.17 -0.43
CA SER A 90 4.07 -0.71 -0.35
C SER A 90 5.41 -0.03 -0.60
N SER A 91 6.51 -0.62 -0.12
CA SER A 91 7.87 -0.16 -0.43
C SER A 91 8.23 -0.42 -1.88
N ALA A 92 7.86 -1.59 -2.42
CA ALA A 92 8.05 -1.95 -3.82
C ALA A 92 7.27 -1.03 -4.77
N ALA A 93 6.12 -0.50 -4.36
CA ALA A 93 5.24 0.33 -5.17
C ALA A 93 5.93 1.57 -5.77
N PHE A 94 6.88 2.15 -5.07
CA PHE A 94 7.65 3.31 -5.57
C PHE A 94 8.54 2.93 -6.74
N PHE A 95 9.20 1.78 -6.70
CA PHE A 95 10.04 1.28 -7.79
C PHE A 95 9.20 0.75 -8.95
N ILE A 96 8.05 0.14 -8.66
CA ILE A 96 7.06 -0.24 -9.67
C ILE A 96 6.59 1.02 -10.42
N ALA A 97 6.24 2.10 -9.70
CA ALA A 97 5.81 3.35 -10.30
C ALA A 97 6.92 4.00 -11.13
N LEU A 98 8.16 4.03 -10.62
CA LEU A 98 9.31 4.54 -11.36
C LEU A 98 9.49 3.78 -12.69
N THR A 99 9.46 2.43 -12.65
CA THR A 99 9.57 1.60 -13.86
C THR A 99 8.43 1.86 -14.85
N VAL A 100 7.18 1.92 -14.36
CA VAL A 100 6.00 2.16 -15.22
C VAL A 100 6.06 3.51 -15.92
N LEU A 101 6.60 4.53 -15.24
CA LEU A 101 6.70 5.90 -15.74
C LEU A 101 7.95 6.14 -16.62
N SER A 102 8.97 5.29 -16.49
CA SER A 102 10.18 5.33 -17.33
C SER A 102 9.93 4.48 -18.59
N GLY A 103 10.12 5.05 -19.76
CA GLY A 103 9.99 4.30 -21.03
C GLY A 103 10.97 3.13 -21.11
N GLU A 104 10.57 2.03 -21.78
CA GLU A 104 11.41 0.85 -22.09
C GLU A 104 12.14 0.24 -20.89
N SER A 105 11.52 0.33 -19.73
CA SER A 105 12.11 -0.11 -18.46
C SER A 105 11.53 -1.42 -17.97
N LYS A 106 12.35 -2.20 -17.27
CA LYS A 106 11.98 -3.49 -16.68
C LYS A 106 12.65 -3.65 -15.32
N ILE A 107 11.95 -4.19 -14.33
CA ILE A 107 12.48 -4.48 -13.00
C ILE A 107 11.99 -5.82 -12.48
N ILE A 108 12.84 -6.51 -11.71
CA ILE A 108 12.46 -7.65 -10.89
C ILE A 108 12.67 -7.27 -9.43
N ILE A 109 11.60 -7.28 -8.63
CA ILE A 109 11.67 -7.02 -7.20
C ILE A 109 11.43 -8.34 -6.47
N LYS A 110 12.42 -8.77 -5.68
CA LYS A 110 12.46 -10.11 -5.10
C LYS A 110 11.77 -10.24 -3.76
N ASN A 111 11.23 -11.44 -3.47
CA ASN A 111 10.68 -11.86 -2.18
C ASN A 111 9.58 -10.94 -1.65
N ILE A 112 8.71 -10.43 -2.50
CA ILE A 112 7.59 -9.56 -2.11
C ILE A 112 6.46 -10.40 -1.51
N ASN A 113 5.90 -9.91 -0.40
CA ASN A 113 4.62 -10.43 0.09
C ASN A 113 3.52 -10.09 -0.93
N VAL A 114 2.93 -11.13 -1.51
CA VAL A 114 1.86 -11.00 -2.53
C VAL A 114 0.51 -11.45 -1.99
N ASN A 115 0.26 -11.23 -0.70
CA ASN A 115 -1.02 -11.50 -0.09
C ASN A 115 -2.15 -10.83 -0.89
N PRO A 116 -3.20 -11.57 -1.30
CA PRO A 116 -4.32 -11.04 -2.10
C PRO A 116 -5.01 -9.82 -1.50
N THR A 117 -4.93 -9.64 -0.17
CA THR A 117 -5.49 -8.49 0.54
C THR A 117 -4.59 -7.24 0.47
N ARG A 118 -3.39 -7.35 -0.09
CA ARG A 118 -2.37 -6.28 -0.18
C ARG A 118 -2.02 -5.86 -1.60
N ILE A 119 -2.30 -6.68 -2.60
CA ILE A 119 -1.89 -6.45 -3.99
C ILE A 119 -2.89 -5.64 -4.82
N GLY A 120 -3.64 -4.73 -4.18
CA GLY A 120 -4.57 -3.85 -4.88
C GLY A 120 -3.91 -3.02 -5.97
N ILE A 121 -2.72 -2.47 -5.70
CA ILE A 121 -1.92 -1.74 -6.70
C ILE A 121 -1.65 -2.59 -7.94
N ILE A 122 -1.28 -3.86 -7.78
CA ILE A 122 -1.01 -4.76 -8.92
C ILE A 122 -2.26 -4.94 -9.78
N LYS A 123 -3.43 -5.12 -9.13
CA LYS A 123 -4.72 -5.26 -9.83
C LYS A 123 -5.08 -4.00 -10.61
N ILE A 124 -4.88 -2.82 -10.00
CA ILE A 124 -5.11 -1.52 -10.64
C ILE A 124 -4.18 -1.33 -11.83
N LEU A 125 -2.87 -1.52 -11.65
CA LEU A 125 -1.89 -1.31 -12.71
C LEU A 125 -2.07 -2.27 -13.90
N LYS A 126 -2.44 -3.53 -13.66
CA LYS A 126 -2.80 -4.46 -14.74
C LYS A 126 -3.98 -3.93 -15.58
N LYS A 127 -5.00 -3.36 -14.93
CA LYS A 127 -6.13 -2.73 -15.65
C LYS A 127 -5.71 -1.45 -16.40
N MET A 128 -4.66 -0.78 -15.95
CA MET A 128 -4.06 0.36 -16.66
C MET A 128 -3.10 -0.06 -17.79
N GLY A 129 -2.98 -1.36 -18.08
CA GLY A 129 -2.19 -1.89 -19.19
C GLY A 129 -0.74 -2.25 -18.82
N VAL A 130 -0.36 -2.21 -17.56
CA VAL A 130 0.99 -2.56 -17.12
C VAL A 130 1.17 -4.08 -17.11
N LYS A 131 2.23 -4.57 -17.75
CA LYS A 131 2.62 -5.99 -17.74
C LYS A 131 3.32 -6.31 -16.41
N ILE A 132 2.65 -7.11 -15.57
CA ILE A 132 3.16 -7.54 -14.27
C ILE A 132 2.99 -9.05 -14.12
N SER A 133 4.08 -9.75 -13.83
CA SER A 133 4.12 -11.19 -13.61
C SER A 133 4.69 -11.53 -12.24
N PHE A 134 4.20 -12.62 -11.68
CA PHE A 134 4.73 -13.18 -10.44
C PHE A 134 5.60 -14.39 -10.78
N LEU A 135 6.86 -14.35 -10.40
CA LEU A 135 7.85 -15.41 -10.56
C LEU A 135 8.13 -16.03 -9.19
N ASN A 136 8.63 -17.26 -9.16
CA ASN A 136 9.09 -17.95 -7.95
C ASN A 136 8.07 -17.94 -6.79
N LYS A 137 6.78 -18.14 -7.13
CA LYS A 137 5.69 -18.14 -6.15
C LYS A 137 5.85 -19.27 -5.14
N LYS A 138 5.73 -18.96 -3.86
CA LYS A 138 5.71 -19.96 -2.78
C LYS A 138 4.92 -19.46 -1.57
N ILE A 139 4.59 -20.39 -0.68
CA ILE A 139 4.05 -20.06 0.65
C ILE A 139 5.21 -20.09 1.64
N TYR A 140 5.48 -18.98 2.28
CA TYR A 140 6.50 -18.86 3.31
C TYR A 140 5.84 -18.57 4.65
N LYS A 141 5.84 -19.57 5.52
CA LYS A 141 5.29 -19.48 6.89
C LYS A 141 3.88 -18.87 6.95
N GLY A 142 3.01 -19.36 6.06
CA GLY A 142 1.61 -18.93 5.95
C GLY A 142 1.36 -17.77 4.98
N GLU A 143 2.40 -17.02 4.58
CA GLU A 143 2.27 -15.89 3.66
C GLU A 143 2.65 -16.25 2.22
N PRO A 144 1.85 -15.84 1.23
CA PRO A 144 2.26 -15.97 -0.17
C PRO A 144 3.33 -14.93 -0.51
N ILE A 145 4.44 -15.39 -1.06
CA ILE A 145 5.52 -14.54 -1.53
C ILE A 145 5.87 -14.87 -2.98
N ALA A 146 6.38 -13.87 -3.71
CA ALA A 146 6.82 -14.01 -5.09
C ALA A 146 7.87 -12.95 -5.44
N ASP A 147 8.59 -13.17 -6.53
CA ASP A 147 9.29 -12.10 -7.21
C ASP A 147 8.32 -11.42 -8.17
N ILE A 148 8.33 -10.08 -8.23
CA ILE A 148 7.46 -9.31 -9.11
C ILE A 148 8.29 -8.78 -10.27
N LEU A 149 7.94 -9.23 -11.48
CA LEU A 149 8.47 -8.70 -12.73
C LEU A 149 7.51 -7.64 -13.26
N VAL A 150 8.01 -6.43 -13.49
CA VAL A 150 7.27 -5.30 -14.05
C VAL A 150 7.97 -4.81 -15.31
N SER A 151 7.19 -4.54 -16.35
CA SER A 151 7.68 -3.87 -17.56
C SER A 151 6.85 -2.62 -17.82
N SER A 152 7.52 -1.53 -18.23
CA SER A 152 6.83 -0.30 -18.61
C SER A 152 5.91 -0.57 -19.81
N PRO A 153 4.67 -0.03 -19.81
CA PRO A 153 3.79 -0.13 -20.96
C PRO A 153 4.15 0.96 -21.99
N GLN A 154 3.88 0.72 -23.27
CA GLN A 154 3.96 1.75 -24.29
C GLN A 154 2.96 2.89 -24.04
N ILE A 155 1.76 2.53 -23.62
CA ILE A 155 0.69 3.47 -23.29
C ILE A 155 0.07 3.06 -21.95
N ILE A 156 -0.01 4.02 -21.02
CA ILE A 156 -0.76 3.87 -19.77
C ILE A 156 -2.22 4.21 -20.06
N LYS A 157 -3.12 3.26 -19.81
CA LYS A 157 -4.57 3.44 -19.98
C LYS A 157 -5.17 4.13 -18.75
N SER A 158 -6.13 5.03 -18.97
CA SER A 158 -6.96 5.56 -17.88
C SER A 158 -7.88 4.47 -17.31
N LEU A 159 -8.37 4.68 -16.09
CA LEU A 159 -9.16 3.69 -15.38
C LEU A 159 -10.29 4.34 -14.56
N ASN A 160 -11.52 3.87 -14.74
CA ASN A 160 -12.55 4.02 -13.71
C ASN A 160 -12.35 2.88 -12.69
N CYS A 161 -11.69 3.21 -11.57
CA CYS A 161 -11.17 2.20 -10.64
C CYS A 161 -12.31 1.53 -9.85
N PRO A 162 -12.42 0.18 -9.88
CA PRO A 162 -13.32 -0.53 -9.00
C PRO A 162 -12.96 -0.31 -7.53
N SER A 163 -13.92 0.17 -6.73
CA SER A 163 -13.67 0.50 -5.31
C SER A 163 -13.32 -0.70 -4.43
N GLU A 164 -13.57 -1.91 -4.88
CA GLU A 164 -13.16 -3.15 -4.21
C GLU A 164 -11.64 -3.33 -4.12
N PHE A 165 -10.87 -2.62 -4.94
CA PHE A 165 -9.39 -2.65 -4.88
C PHE A 165 -8.83 -1.68 -3.84
N ASN A 166 -9.64 -0.75 -3.33
CA ASN A 166 -9.17 0.34 -2.48
C ASN A 166 -8.48 -0.17 -1.20
N SER A 167 -9.10 -1.10 -0.48
CA SER A 167 -8.54 -1.62 0.78
C SER A 167 -7.17 -2.26 0.60
N GLY A 168 -6.96 -2.95 -0.53
CA GLY A 168 -5.69 -3.59 -0.88
C GLY A 168 -4.65 -2.64 -1.48
N ALA A 169 -5.02 -1.39 -1.80
CA ALA A 169 -4.16 -0.37 -2.41
C ALA A 169 -4.15 0.94 -1.63
N ILE A 170 -4.75 0.97 -0.43
CA ILE A 170 -5.00 2.22 0.29
C ILE A 170 -3.73 3.03 0.56
N ASP A 171 -2.62 2.37 0.73
CA ASP A 171 -1.34 3.00 1.01
C ASP A 171 -0.56 3.37 -0.26
N GLU A 172 -0.98 2.93 -1.44
CA GLU A 172 -0.30 3.13 -2.73
C GLU A 172 -0.97 4.18 -3.63
N PHE A 173 -2.11 4.78 -3.23
CA PHE A 173 -2.85 5.69 -4.10
C PHE A 173 -2.05 6.90 -4.55
N LEU A 174 -1.12 7.42 -3.75
CA LEU A 174 -0.29 8.56 -4.18
C LEU A 174 0.53 8.23 -5.44
N VAL A 175 1.19 7.06 -5.49
CA VAL A 175 1.93 6.64 -6.70
C VAL A 175 1.00 6.22 -7.83
N ILE A 176 -0.18 5.68 -7.53
CA ILE A 176 -1.22 5.39 -8.53
C ILE A 176 -1.70 6.69 -9.20
N PHE A 177 -1.85 7.78 -8.44
CA PHE A 177 -2.20 9.09 -9.00
C PHE A 177 -1.11 9.64 -9.92
N LEU A 178 0.18 9.43 -9.60
CA LEU A 178 1.28 9.78 -10.52
C LEU A 178 1.20 9.00 -11.83
N ILE A 179 0.92 7.70 -11.76
CA ILE A 179 0.77 6.86 -12.95
C ILE A 179 -0.43 7.32 -13.77
N ALA A 180 -1.55 7.64 -13.11
CA ALA A 180 -2.74 8.20 -13.76
C ALA A 180 -2.48 9.57 -14.40
N ALA A 181 -1.54 10.37 -13.86
CA ALA A 181 -1.13 11.65 -14.46
C ALA A 181 -0.53 11.50 -15.86
N LYS A 182 0.09 10.35 -16.17
CA LYS A 182 0.66 10.02 -17.49
C LYS A 182 -0.26 9.14 -18.35
N ALA A 183 -1.44 8.78 -17.85
CA ALA A 183 -2.36 7.92 -18.59
C ALA A 183 -3.05 8.67 -19.75
N LYS A 184 -3.39 7.94 -20.83
CA LYS A 184 -4.23 8.49 -21.89
C LYS A 184 -5.69 8.48 -21.45
N GLY A 185 -6.30 9.68 -21.28
CA GLY A 185 -7.69 9.85 -20.89
C GLY A 185 -7.87 10.23 -19.40
N VAL A 186 -9.07 9.99 -18.86
CA VAL A 186 -9.46 10.41 -17.51
C VAL A 186 -9.57 9.20 -16.59
N SER A 187 -8.80 9.21 -15.49
CA SER A 187 -8.90 8.20 -14.44
C SER A 187 -9.78 8.70 -13.29
N HIS A 188 -10.63 7.81 -12.75
CA HIS A 188 -11.53 8.15 -11.66
C HIS A 188 -11.40 7.13 -10.52
N PHE A 189 -11.12 7.62 -9.32
CA PHE A 189 -10.99 6.85 -8.09
C PHE A 189 -12.01 7.36 -7.08
N LYS A 190 -12.82 6.47 -6.51
CA LYS A 190 -13.94 6.78 -5.60
C LYS A 190 -13.79 6.06 -4.27
N LYS A 191 -14.52 6.50 -3.23
CA LYS A 191 -14.55 5.92 -1.88
C LYS A 191 -13.15 5.89 -1.24
N LEU A 192 -12.47 7.03 -1.29
CA LEU A 192 -11.10 7.23 -0.79
C LEU A 192 -11.04 8.10 0.47
N GLU A 193 -12.13 8.28 1.19
CA GLU A 193 -12.18 9.11 2.41
C GLU A 193 -11.15 8.68 3.46
N GLU A 194 -10.76 7.40 3.50
CA GLU A 194 -9.75 6.88 4.42
C GLU A 194 -8.36 7.49 4.17
N LEU A 195 -8.06 7.90 2.93
CA LEU A 195 -6.77 8.53 2.61
C LEU A 195 -6.54 9.85 3.37
N ASN A 196 -7.62 10.56 3.71
CA ASN A 196 -7.51 11.81 4.46
C ASN A 196 -7.36 11.60 5.98
N LYS A 197 -7.42 10.35 6.45
CA LYS A 197 -7.24 9.95 7.86
C LYS A 197 -5.88 9.31 8.14
N LYS A 198 -4.93 9.40 7.19
CA LYS A 198 -3.56 8.92 7.33
C LYS A 198 -2.68 10.00 8.01
N GLU A 199 -1.34 9.85 7.97
CA GLU A 199 -0.37 10.77 8.57
C GLU A 199 -0.55 12.20 8.06
N SER A 200 -0.98 12.34 6.81
CA SER A 200 -1.46 13.59 6.22
C SER A 200 -2.76 13.32 5.43
N PRO A 201 -3.55 14.34 5.07
CA PRO A 201 -4.70 14.15 4.19
C PRO A 201 -4.25 13.83 2.77
N ARG A 202 -3.87 12.56 2.52
CA ARG A 202 -3.20 12.08 1.29
C ARG A 202 -4.00 12.30 0.01
N LEU A 203 -5.34 12.25 0.06
CA LEU A 203 -6.17 12.55 -1.11
C LEU A 203 -6.01 14.01 -1.53
N ILE A 204 -6.03 14.92 -0.55
CA ILE A 204 -5.82 16.36 -0.78
C ILE A 204 -4.40 16.63 -1.27
N TRP A 205 -3.39 16.01 -0.63
CA TRP A 205 -1.98 16.18 -1.02
C TRP A 205 -1.68 15.60 -2.39
N GLY A 206 -2.25 14.44 -2.72
CA GLY A 206 -2.16 13.88 -4.07
C GLY A 206 -2.71 14.84 -5.14
N SER A 207 -3.88 15.46 -4.87
CA SER A 207 -4.44 16.48 -5.76
C SER A 207 -3.55 17.73 -5.87
N LYS A 208 -2.99 18.22 -4.74
CA LYS A 208 -2.05 19.36 -4.75
C LYS A 208 -0.81 19.07 -5.56
N LEU A 209 -0.20 17.89 -5.36
CA LEU A 209 0.97 17.45 -6.10
C LEU A 209 0.71 17.42 -7.61
N LEU A 210 -0.41 16.84 -8.04
CA LEU A 210 -0.82 16.81 -9.43
C LEU A 210 -1.00 18.22 -10.02
N LYS A 211 -1.65 19.13 -9.28
CA LYS A 211 -1.82 20.54 -9.70
C LYS A 211 -0.48 21.25 -9.82
N MET A 212 0.47 21.06 -8.89
CA MET A 212 1.83 21.58 -8.99
C MET A 212 2.55 21.09 -10.25
N MET A 213 2.29 19.84 -10.66
CA MET A 213 2.82 19.25 -11.89
C MET A 213 2.12 19.74 -13.17
N GLY A 214 1.06 20.56 -13.06
CA GLY A 214 0.26 21.04 -14.20
C GLY A 214 -0.83 20.08 -14.66
N ILE A 215 -1.15 19.06 -13.86
CA ILE A 215 -2.22 18.10 -14.17
C ILE A 215 -3.54 18.59 -13.58
N LYS A 216 -4.58 18.65 -14.44
CA LYS A 216 -5.96 18.91 -14.00
C LYS A 216 -6.45 17.74 -13.17
N ALA A 217 -6.80 18.01 -11.90
CA ALA A 217 -7.39 17.05 -10.98
C ALA A 217 -8.57 17.67 -10.26
N ILE A 218 -9.71 16.98 -10.26
CA ILE A 218 -10.93 17.37 -9.56
C ILE A 218 -11.08 16.43 -8.37
N VAL A 219 -10.99 16.97 -7.16
CA VAL A 219 -11.08 16.23 -5.90
C VAL A 219 -12.37 16.58 -5.19
N THR A 220 -13.03 15.56 -4.62
CA THR A 220 -14.15 15.68 -3.69
C THR A 220 -13.72 15.18 -2.31
N LYS A 221 -14.66 15.07 -1.37
CA LYS A 221 -14.40 14.53 -0.04
C LYS A 221 -13.79 13.11 -0.07
N ASP A 222 -14.20 12.31 -1.04
CA ASP A 222 -13.89 10.87 -1.10
C ASP A 222 -13.46 10.38 -2.49
N SER A 223 -13.28 11.28 -3.46
CA SER A 223 -12.93 10.87 -4.82
C SER A 223 -11.99 11.83 -5.51
N ILE A 224 -11.34 11.35 -6.57
CA ILE A 224 -10.50 12.16 -7.45
C ILE A 224 -10.67 11.74 -8.90
N LYS A 225 -10.84 12.72 -9.80
CA LYS A 225 -10.72 12.57 -11.26
C LYS A 225 -9.41 13.18 -11.70
N ILE A 226 -8.61 12.44 -12.45
CA ILE A 226 -7.29 12.86 -12.94
C ILE A 226 -7.32 12.86 -14.47
N PHE A 227 -7.09 14.01 -15.07
CA PHE A 227 -7.00 14.17 -16.51
C PHE A 227 -5.56 13.95 -16.94
N GLY A 228 -5.26 12.74 -17.38
CA GLY A 228 -3.89 12.33 -17.69
C GLY A 228 -3.34 13.01 -18.95
N ASN A 229 -2.02 13.20 -18.96
CA ASN A 229 -1.25 13.73 -20.07
C ASN A 229 -0.07 12.81 -20.38
N PRO A 230 -0.13 11.97 -21.43
CA PRO A 230 0.95 11.06 -21.81
C PRO A 230 2.29 11.76 -22.10
N GLN A 231 2.23 13.04 -22.53
CA GLN A 231 3.40 13.85 -22.86
C GLN A 231 3.86 14.73 -21.70
N LEU A 232 3.40 14.44 -20.47
CA LEU A 232 3.75 15.24 -19.29
C LEU A 232 5.27 15.29 -19.09
N LYS A 233 5.80 16.50 -19.19
CA LYS A 233 7.18 16.88 -18.84
C LYS A 233 7.14 18.16 -18.05
N ILE A 234 7.87 18.20 -16.94
CA ILE A 234 7.94 19.36 -16.06
C ILE A 234 9.25 20.11 -16.38
N LYS A 235 9.16 21.40 -16.68
CA LYS A 235 10.32 22.27 -16.94
C LYS A 235 10.53 23.33 -15.83
N LYS A 236 9.56 23.45 -14.93
CA LYS A 236 9.55 24.45 -13.86
C LYS A 236 10.10 23.90 -12.55
N LYS A 237 10.39 24.81 -11.64
CA LYS A 237 10.73 24.50 -10.25
C LYS A 237 9.48 24.16 -9.46
N ILE A 238 9.52 23.09 -8.67
CA ILE A 238 8.48 22.67 -7.73
C ILE A 238 9.08 22.65 -6.33
N VAL A 239 8.45 23.35 -5.41
CA VAL A 239 8.88 23.45 -4.02
C VAL A 239 7.80 22.90 -3.11
N ILE A 240 8.13 21.89 -2.29
CA ILE A 240 7.29 21.36 -1.23
C ILE A 240 7.98 21.68 0.09
N SER A 241 7.68 22.86 0.64
CA SER A 241 8.28 23.39 1.86
C SER A 241 7.59 22.91 3.13
N LYS A 242 6.32 22.52 3.04
CA LYS A 242 5.56 22.10 4.21
C LYS A 242 6.06 20.76 4.74
N TYR A 243 6.43 20.73 6.01
CA TYR A 243 6.79 19.51 6.71
C TYR A 243 5.54 18.75 7.17
N LEU A 244 5.26 17.64 6.49
CA LEU A 244 4.05 16.83 6.69
C LEU A 244 4.26 15.65 7.63
N LYS A 245 5.53 15.28 7.88
CA LYS A 245 5.92 14.01 8.51
C LYS A 245 5.34 12.77 7.80
N ASP A 246 5.01 12.90 6.50
CA ASP A 246 4.43 11.84 5.68
C ASP A 246 5.44 11.34 4.65
N HIS A 247 6.06 10.20 4.98
CA HIS A 247 7.07 9.54 4.15
C HIS A 247 6.54 9.19 2.76
N ARG A 248 5.23 8.90 2.60
CA ARG A 248 4.66 8.54 1.29
C ARG A 248 4.52 9.74 0.38
N VAL A 249 4.15 10.91 0.91
CA VAL A 249 4.14 12.16 0.12
C VAL A 249 5.55 12.49 -0.33
N PHE A 250 6.54 12.39 0.56
CA PHE A 250 7.94 12.64 0.22
C PHE A 250 8.45 11.68 -0.86
N MET A 251 8.32 10.36 -0.66
CA MET A 251 8.81 9.36 -1.63
C MET A 251 8.08 9.48 -2.97
N THR A 252 6.77 9.75 -2.97
CA THR A 252 5.99 9.98 -4.19
C THR A 252 6.52 11.20 -4.96
N SER A 253 6.88 12.27 -4.25
CA SER A 253 7.47 13.48 -4.86
C SER A 253 8.85 13.22 -5.46
N VAL A 254 9.66 12.38 -4.82
CA VAL A 254 10.95 11.92 -5.39
C VAL A 254 10.71 11.13 -6.69
N ILE A 255 9.75 10.20 -6.70
CA ILE A 255 9.40 9.45 -7.93
C ILE A 255 8.90 10.41 -9.02
N ALA A 256 8.08 11.41 -8.67
CA ALA A 256 7.60 12.41 -9.62
C ALA A 256 8.76 13.20 -10.25
N ALA A 257 9.71 13.65 -9.44
CA ALA A 257 10.91 14.36 -9.91
C ALA A 257 11.72 13.53 -10.92
N LEU A 258 11.94 12.25 -10.60
CA LEU A 258 12.71 11.35 -11.47
C LEU A 258 11.99 10.99 -12.77
N SER A 259 10.65 10.95 -12.75
CA SER A 259 9.84 10.48 -13.87
C SER A 259 9.42 11.59 -14.82
N PHE A 260 9.25 12.81 -14.34
CA PHE A 260 8.65 13.90 -15.12
C PHE A 260 9.61 15.08 -15.36
N GLY A 261 10.80 15.07 -14.73
CA GLY A 261 11.77 16.15 -14.83
C GLY A 261 11.43 17.37 -13.96
N GLY A 262 12.04 18.53 -14.28
CA GLY A 262 11.96 19.75 -13.49
C GLY A 262 12.95 19.76 -12.32
N GLU A 263 13.03 20.91 -11.64
CA GLU A 263 13.79 21.10 -10.42
C GLU A 263 12.87 20.95 -9.21
N TRP A 264 13.23 20.09 -8.25
CA TRP A 264 12.39 19.77 -7.09
C TRP A 264 13.12 20.04 -5.78
N HIS A 265 12.52 20.87 -4.94
CA HIS A 265 12.98 21.13 -3.57
C HIS A 265 11.99 20.46 -2.59
N LEU A 266 12.45 19.43 -1.91
CA LEU A 266 11.66 18.61 -1.00
C LEU A 266 12.22 18.69 0.41
N HIS A 267 11.45 19.21 1.36
CA HIS A 267 11.92 19.52 2.72
C HIS A 267 11.73 18.40 3.76
N ASP A 268 10.91 17.38 3.47
CA ASP A 268 10.49 16.35 4.44
C ASP A 268 11.32 15.06 4.37
N LYS A 269 12.62 15.17 4.06
CA LYS A 269 13.54 14.03 3.87
C LYS A 269 13.56 13.09 5.09
N ASP A 270 13.50 13.64 6.29
CA ASP A 270 13.59 12.86 7.54
C ASP A 270 12.39 11.96 7.78
N SER A 271 11.26 12.22 7.11
CA SER A 271 10.05 11.41 7.23
C SER A 271 10.24 9.93 6.82
N ILE A 272 11.24 9.63 5.97
CA ILE A 272 11.51 8.25 5.55
C ILE A 272 12.27 7.41 6.59
N LYS A 273 12.91 8.03 7.58
CA LYS A 273 13.76 7.33 8.57
C LYS A 273 13.02 6.24 9.33
N THR A 274 11.74 6.44 9.60
CA THR A 274 10.89 5.50 10.36
C THR A 274 10.21 4.45 9.52
N SER A 275 10.17 4.62 8.18
CA SER A 275 9.42 3.74 7.28
C SER A 275 10.30 3.03 6.26
N PHE A 276 11.14 3.78 5.54
CA PHE A 276 12.00 3.24 4.49
C PHE A 276 13.34 3.99 4.44
N PRO A 277 14.22 3.83 5.46
CA PRO A 277 15.44 4.61 5.59
C PRO A 277 16.43 4.43 4.43
N SER A 278 16.43 3.27 3.77
CA SER A 278 17.30 2.99 2.61
C SER A 278 16.75 3.50 1.27
N PHE A 279 15.56 4.12 1.22
CA PHE A 279 14.89 4.51 -0.04
C PHE A 279 15.79 5.35 -0.94
N LEU A 280 16.36 6.45 -0.45
CA LEU A 280 17.22 7.33 -1.26
C LEU A 280 18.54 6.66 -1.66
N LYS A 281 19.08 5.78 -0.81
CA LYS A 281 20.28 5.00 -1.15
C LYS A 281 19.99 4.11 -2.37
N ILE A 282 18.87 3.40 -2.37
CA ILE A 282 18.46 2.53 -3.49
C ILE A 282 18.17 3.36 -4.75
N ILE A 283 17.50 4.51 -4.63
CA ILE A 283 17.27 5.41 -5.78
C ILE A 283 18.58 5.84 -6.42
N ASN A 284 19.61 6.12 -5.63
CA ASN A 284 20.89 6.56 -6.16
C ASN A 284 21.65 5.47 -6.92
N THR A 285 21.45 4.17 -6.61
CA THR A 285 22.03 3.08 -7.41
C THR A 285 21.54 3.11 -8.86
N PHE A 286 20.26 3.37 -9.09
CA PHE A 286 19.71 3.48 -10.45
C PHE A 286 20.21 4.68 -11.26
N LYS A 287 20.74 5.74 -10.59
CA LYS A 287 21.32 6.89 -11.28
C LYS A 287 22.72 6.59 -11.80
N ASN A 288 23.48 5.78 -11.09
CA ASN A 288 24.86 5.47 -11.43
C ASN A 288 24.99 4.47 -12.58
N GLU A 289 24.03 3.54 -12.71
CA GLU A 289 23.99 2.57 -13.82
C GLU A 289 23.70 3.22 -15.20
N LYS A 290 23.19 4.46 -15.25
CA LYS A 290 23.00 5.22 -16.51
C LYS A 290 24.26 5.97 -16.97
N LYS A 291 25.36 5.95 -16.21
CA LYS A 291 26.60 6.66 -16.54
C LYS A 291 27.70 5.75 -17.10
N ASN A 292 27.44 4.43 -17.12
CA ASN A 292 28.27 3.42 -17.76
C ASN A 292 27.54 2.86 -18.98
#